data_937824130205a1ab4a24c3f90dca8fde
#
_entry.id   937824130205a1ab4a24c3f90dca8fde
#
_cell.length_a   1.000
_cell.length_b   1.000
_cell.length_c   1.000
_cell.angle_alpha   90.00
_cell.angle_beta   90.00
_cell.angle_gamma   90.00
#
_symmetry.space_group_name_H-M   'P 1'
#
loop_
_entity.id
_entity.type
_entity.pdbx_description
1 polymer ?
#
loop_
_entity_poly.entity_id
_entity_poly.type
_entity_poly.pdbx_seq_one_letter_code
_entity_poly.pdbx_strand_id
1 'polypeptide(L)'
;IAQGMQDKLYLGNLNSLRDWGYAKDYVECMWLMLQHDVPEDFVIATGVQHSVREFTEYAFKHAGMELKFEGEGLEEKGICVAVSGSAPASLIGKTLVAVSEDFYRPTDVVNLWGDPSKAKAQLGWNPSKTSFEELVKLMVDSDMAKVASEGAAAKVRTNLAEYLEKGIVK
;
A
#
# COMPACT_ATOMS: atom_id res chain seq x y z
N ILE A 1 3.01 11.80 -0.74
CA ILE A 1 4.42 12.21 -0.66
C ILE A 1 4.94 12.51 -2.06
N ALA A 2 4.87 11.56 -3.00
CA ALA A 2 5.38 11.75 -4.38
C ALA A 2 4.81 12.99 -5.09
N GLN A 3 3.57 13.38 -4.78
CA GLN A 3 2.88 14.54 -5.35
C GLN A 3 2.89 15.78 -4.42
N GLY A 4 3.63 15.74 -3.31
CA GLY A 4 3.81 16.87 -2.40
C GLY A 4 2.60 17.21 -1.52
N MET A 5 1.62 16.31 -1.40
CA MET A 5 0.43 16.52 -0.54
C MET A 5 0.63 16.09 0.90
N GLN A 6 1.67 15.31 1.16
CA GLN A 6 2.05 14.83 2.49
C GLN A 6 3.57 14.73 2.57
N ASP A 7 4.14 15.10 3.72
CA ASP A 7 5.59 15.09 3.90
C ASP A 7 6.15 13.75 4.37
N LYS A 8 5.39 13.01 5.20
CA LYS A 8 5.86 11.79 5.86
C LYS A 8 4.71 10.81 6.08
N LEU A 9 5.02 9.52 5.97
CA LEU A 9 4.15 8.42 6.36
C LEU A 9 4.52 7.93 7.76
N TYR A 10 3.53 7.85 8.64
CA TYR A 10 3.69 7.28 9.99
C TYR A 10 3.09 5.89 10.03
N LEU A 11 3.86 4.92 10.52
CA LEU A 11 3.49 3.52 10.62
C LEU A 11 3.73 3.00 12.05
N GLY A 12 3.27 1.76 12.32
CA GLY A 12 3.58 1.01 13.52
C GLY A 12 4.74 0.04 13.31
N ASN A 13 4.51 -1.22 13.70
CA ASN A 13 5.52 -2.28 13.68
C ASN A 13 5.90 -2.68 12.25
N LEU A 14 7.05 -2.23 11.76
CA LEU A 14 7.51 -2.50 10.39
C LEU A 14 7.88 -3.98 10.15
N ASN A 15 8.24 -4.71 11.20
CA ASN A 15 8.64 -6.12 11.12
C ASN A 15 7.45 -7.10 11.20
N SER A 16 6.23 -6.61 11.45
CA SER A 16 5.04 -7.45 11.49
C SER A 16 4.79 -8.10 10.14
N LEU A 17 4.63 -9.43 10.15
CA LEU A 17 4.36 -10.22 8.96
C LEU A 17 2.86 -10.37 8.74
N ARG A 18 2.42 -10.20 7.50
CA ARG A 18 1.02 -10.32 7.09
C ARG A 18 0.93 -11.05 5.76
N ASP A 19 -0.18 -11.74 5.57
CA ASP A 19 -0.53 -12.37 4.30
C ASP A 19 -1.44 -11.40 3.53
N TRP A 20 -0.92 -10.77 2.49
CA TRP A 20 -1.67 -9.86 1.62
C TRP A 20 -2.01 -10.52 0.30
N GLY A 21 -3.29 -10.57 -0.03
CA GLY A 21 -3.79 -11.04 -1.30
C GLY A 21 -4.67 -10.01 -2.02
N TYR A 22 -4.81 -10.18 -3.31
CA TYR A 22 -5.63 -9.32 -4.14
C TYR A 22 -7.12 -9.60 -3.93
N ALA A 23 -7.90 -8.55 -3.67
CA ALA A 23 -9.32 -8.69 -3.37
C ALA A 23 -10.12 -9.42 -4.45
N LYS A 24 -9.77 -9.24 -5.74
CA LYS A 24 -10.47 -9.95 -6.84
C LYS A 24 -10.19 -11.46 -6.83
N ASP A 25 -8.96 -11.86 -6.49
CA ASP A 25 -8.62 -13.29 -6.38
C ASP A 25 -9.39 -13.92 -5.21
N TYR A 26 -9.61 -13.17 -4.12
CA TYR A 26 -10.41 -13.61 -2.97
C TYR A 26 -11.90 -13.71 -3.30
N VAL A 27 -12.45 -12.75 -4.05
CA VAL A 27 -13.83 -12.82 -4.55
C VAL A 27 -14.03 -14.02 -5.48
N GLU A 28 -13.04 -14.33 -6.33
CA GLU A 28 -13.06 -15.55 -7.16
C GLU A 28 -13.18 -16.82 -6.30
N CYS A 29 -12.41 -16.91 -5.20
CA CYS A 29 -12.51 -18.00 -4.26
C CYS A 29 -13.91 -18.10 -3.62
N MET A 30 -14.48 -16.97 -3.20
CA MET A 30 -15.84 -16.93 -2.64
C MET A 30 -16.87 -17.45 -3.66
N TRP A 31 -16.73 -17.09 -4.95
CA TRP A 31 -17.60 -17.61 -6.00
C TRP A 31 -17.42 -19.12 -6.20
N LEU A 32 -16.17 -19.63 -6.19
CA LEU A 32 -15.89 -21.07 -6.28
C LEU A 32 -16.47 -21.86 -5.11
N MET A 33 -16.43 -21.30 -3.90
CA MET A 33 -17.07 -21.92 -2.72
C MET A 33 -18.58 -22.11 -2.91
N LEU A 34 -19.24 -21.17 -3.57
CA LEU A 34 -20.68 -21.25 -3.87
C LEU A 34 -21.01 -22.26 -5.00
N GLN A 35 -20.02 -22.66 -5.79
CA GLN A 35 -20.19 -23.71 -6.83
C GLN A 35 -19.84 -25.10 -6.30
N HIS A 36 -19.30 -25.22 -5.08
CA HIS A 36 -18.94 -26.51 -4.49
C HIS A 36 -20.19 -27.24 -3.99
N ASP A 37 -20.28 -28.55 -4.28
CA ASP A 37 -21.48 -29.36 -4.00
C ASP A 37 -21.74 -29.55 -2.49
N VAL A 38 -20.69 -29.51 -1.68
CA VAL A 38 -20.77 -29.72 -0.24
C VAL A 38 -20.38 -28.42 0.49
N PRO A 39 -21.25 -27.89 1.38
CA PRO A 39 -20.89 -26.72 2.19
C PRO A 39 -19.76 -27.07 3.17
N GLU A 40 -18.63 -26.36 3.06
CA GLU A 40 -17.46 -26.55 3.91
C GLU A 40 -16.77 -25.22 4.20
N ASP A 41 -15.97 -25.21 5.28
CA ASP A 41 -15.14 -24.06 5.64
C ASP A 41 -13.82 -24.07 4.86
N PHE A 42 -13.45 -22.93 4.30
CA PHE A 42 -12.20 -22.72 3.58
C PHE A 42 -11.43 -21.53 4.12
N VAL A 43 -10.11 -21.68 4.25
CA VAL A 43 -9.21 -20.57 4.55
C VAL A 43 -8.83 -19.90 3.23
N ILE A 44 -9.13 -18.59 3.13
CA ILE A 44 -8.77 -17.77 1.99
C ILE A 44 -7.54 -16.95 2.39
N ALA A 45 -6.37 -17.37 1.92
CA ALA A 45 -5.07 -16.75 2.20
C ALA A 45 -4.14 -17.01 1.02
N THR A 46 -3.06 -16.24 0.88
CA THR A 46 -2.07 -16.52 -0.16
C THR A 46 -1.11 -17.64 0.25
N GLY A 47 -0.92 -17.82 1.55
CA GLY A 47 0.08 -18.73 2.13
C GLY A 47 1.50 -18.15 2.12
N VAL A 48 1.66 -16.88 1.77
CA VAL A 48 2.94 -16.17 1.75
C VAL A 48 2.85 -14.91 2.62
N GLN A 49 3.84 -14.72 3.48
CA GLN A 49 3.91 -13.54 4.35
C GLN A 49 4.96 -12.56 3.86
N HIS A 50 4.63 -11.28 3.99
CA HIS A 50 5.54 -10.17 3.78
C HIS A 50 5.50 -9.23 4.98
N SER A 51 6.57 -8.51 5.25
CA SER A 51 6.61 -7.51 6.31
C SER A 51 5.97 -6.19 5.86
N VAL A 52 5.51 -5.39 6.83
CA VAL A 52 5.05 -4.02 6.57
C VAL A 52 6.18 -3.19 5.92
N ARG A 53 7.44 -3.47 6.30
CA ARG A 53 8.62 -2.86 5.67
C ARG A 53 8.70 -3.17 4.18
N GLU A 54 8.65 -4.45 3.79
CA GLU A 54 8.67 -4.85 2.38
C GLU A 54 7.56 -4.19 1.58
N PHE A 55 6.34 -4.15 2.15
CA PHE A 55 5.23 -3.45 1.51
C PHE A 55 5.56 -1.97 1.28
N THR A 56 6.12 -1.32 2.28
CA THR A 56 6.49 0.10 2.22
C THR A 56 7.59 0.33 1.18
N GLU A 57 8.63 -0.51 1.16
CA GLU A 57 9.72 -0.42 0.18
C GLU A 57 9.22 -0.56 -1.25
N TYR A 58 8.38 -1.56 -1.53
CA TYR A 58 7.78 -1.75 -2.85
C TYR A 58 6.90 -0.56 -3.25
N ALA A 59 6.07 -0.07 -2.33
CA ALA A 59 5.18 1.06 -2.61
C ALA A 59 5.96 2.33 -2.95
N PHE A 60 6.97 2.66 -2.17
CA PHE A 60 7.83 3.83 -2.44
C PHE A 60 8.63 3.66 -3.73
N LYS A 61 9.17 2.48 -3.98
CA LYS A 61 9.90 2.16 -5.23
C LYS A 61 9.01 2.35 -6.46
N HIS A 62 7.77 1.86 -6.43
CA HIS A 62 6.82 2.07 -7.53
C HIS A 62 6.41 3.54 -7.69
N ALA A 63 6.40 4.32 -6.60
CA ALA A 63 6.17 5.76 -6.64
C ALA A 63 7.44 6.57 -7.03
N GLY A 64 8.54 5.89 -7.41
CA GLY A 64 9.78 6.50 -7.86
C GLY A 64 10.73 6.95 -6.74
N MET A 65 10.60 6.41 -5.54
CA MET A 65 11.45 6.74 -4.38
C MET A 65 12.08 5.47 -3.81
N GLU A 66 13.38 5.48 -3.59
CA GLU A 66 14.10 4.39 -2.94
C GLU A 66 14.38 4.75 -1.49
N LEU A 67 14.02 3.85 -0.58
CA LEU A 67 14.18 4.04 0.86
C LEU A 67 15.33 3.21 1.41
N LYS A 68 16.05 3.77 2.38
CA LYS A 68 16.95 3.06 3.28
C LYS A 68 16.42 3.20 4.70
N PHE A 69 16.20 2.08 5.38
CA PHE A 69 15.75 2.07 6.76
C PHE A 69 16.95 2.13 7.72
N GLU A 70 16.82 2.94 8.78
CA GLU A 70 17.80 3.11 9.85
C GLU A 70 17.08 3.19 11.19
N GLY A 71 17.76 2.73 12.28
CA GLY A 71 17.18 2.65 13.62
C GLY A 71 16.39 1.37 13.85
N GLU A 72 15.77 1.25 15.01
CA GLU A 72 14.97 0.10 15.42
C GLU A 72 13.76 0.55 16.26
N GLY A 73 12.67 -0.20 16.21
CA GLY A 73 11.46 0.07 17.00
C GLY A 73 10.88 1.46 16.73
N LEU A 74 10.69 2.25 17.78
CA LEU A 74 10.14 3.61 17.65
C LEU A 74 11.09 4.61 16.98
N GLU A 75 12.40 4.36 17.03
CA GLU A 75 13.41 5.21 16.40
C GLU A 75 13.62 4.86 14.90
N GLU A 76 12.92 3.88 14.40
CA GLU A 76 13.08 3.44 13.04
C GLU A 76 12.48 4.43 12.04
N LYS A 77 13.24 4.71 10.98
CA LYS A 77 12.87 5.66 9.93
C LYS A 77 13.35 5.21 8.56
N GLY A 78 12.56 5.48 7.54
CA GLY A 78 12.90 5.31 6.13
C GLY A 78 13.34 6.64 5.52
N ILE A 79 14.58 6.68 5.05
CA ILE A 79 15.20 7.86 4.43
C ILE A 79 15.23 7.64 2.92
N CYS A 80 14.81 8.64 2.15
CA CYS A 80 14.91 8.60 0.69
C CYS A 80 16.37 8.73 0.26
N VAL A 81 16.89 7.70 -0.42
CA VAL A 81 18.29 7.67 -0.90
C VAL A 81 18.41 7.93 -2.39
N ALA A 82 17.36 7.64 -3.17
CA ALA A 82 17.30 7.90 -4.59
C ALA A 82 15.87 8.19 -5.04
N VAL A 83 15.73 8.89 -6.16
CA VAL A 83 14.45 9.13 -6.82
C VAL A 83 14.54 8.84 -8.32
N SER A 84 13.40 8.50 -8.92
CA SER A 84 13.26 8.23 -10.35
C SER A 84 11.93 8.73 -10.88
N GLY A 85 11.74 8.72 -12.20
CA GLY A 85 10.49 9.13 -12.82
C GLY A 85 10.13 10.58 -12.50
N SER A 86 8.91 10.79 -11.99
CA SER A 86 8.39 12.12 -11.64
C SER A 86 8.59 12.50 -10.17
N ALA A 87 9.23 11.67 -9.36
CA ALA A 87 9.46 11.96 -7.95
C ALA A 87 10.44 13.14 -7.78
N PRO A 88 10.13 14.12 -6.90
CA PRO A 88 10.97 15.30 -6.74
C PRO A 88 12.35 14.99 -6.17
N ALA A 89 13.43 15.49 -6.79
CA ALA A 89 14.80 15.31 -6.30
C ALA A 89 15.02 15.89 -4.87
N SER A 90 14.19 16.86 -4.47
CA SER A 90 14.21 17.45 -3.12
C SER A 90 13.82 16.49 -2.00
N LEU A 91 13.36 15.28 -2.32
CA LEU A 91 13.04 14.22 -1.34
C LEU A 91 14.30 13.46 -0.89
N ILE A 92 15.38 13.48 -1.68
CA ILE A 92 16.63 12.81 -1.31
C ILE A 92 17.17 13.36 0.01
N GLY A 93 17.52 12.47 0.93
CA GLY A 93 17.99 12.76 2.28
C GLY A 93 16.87 13.05 3.30
N LYS A 94 15.62 13.14 2.86
CA LYS A 94 14.50 13.34 3.80
C LYS A 94 14.01 12.03 4.40
N THR A 95 13.56 12.08 5.65
CA THR A 95 12.83 10.99 6.29
C THR A 95 11.40 11.00 5.77
N LEU A 96 11.04 9.98 4.98
CA LEU A 96 9.70 9.83 4.38
C LEU A 96 8.82 8.86 5.13
N VAL A 97 9.41 7.96 5.92
CA VAL A 97 8.70 7.01 6.79
C VAL A 97 9.23 7.13 8.21
N ALA A 98 8.36 7.07 9.20
CA ALA A 98 8.73 7.02 10.61
C ALA A 98 7.77 6.11 11.38
N VAL A 99 8.25 5.45 12.41
CA VAL A 99 7.41 4.74 13.37
C VAL A 99 6.81 5.76 14.35
N SER A 100 5.52 5.63 14.65
CA SER A 100 4.80 6.47 15.61
C SER A 100 4.34 5.64 16.78
N GLU A 101 4.43 6.21 17.99
CA GLU A 101 3.89 5.61 19.22
C GLU A 101 2.36 5.36 19.11
N ASP A 102 1.63 6.21 18.38
CA ASP A 102 0.18 6.06 18.19
C ASP A 102 -0.18 4.78 17.44
N PHE A 103 0.71 4.25 16.61
CA PHE A 103 0.50 3.06 15.79
C PHE A 103 1.35 1.87 16.22
N TYR A 104 2.39 2.08 17.00
CA TYR A 104 3.26 1.02 17.50
C TYR A 104 2.58 0.20 18.58
N ARG A 105 2.61 -1.13 18.44
CA ARG A 105 2.03 -2.06 19.40
C ARG A 105 3.13 -2.94 20.00
N PRO A 106 3.46 -2.78 21.30
CA PRO A 106 4.50 -3.60 21.96
C PRO A 106 4.22 -5.09 21.92
N THR A 107 2.93 -5.48 21.87
CA THR A 107 2.45 -6.88 21.85
C THR A 107 1.78 -7.23 20.52
N ASP A 108 2.30 -6.73 19.40
CA ASP A 108 1.74 -7.06 18.09
C ASP A 108 1.94 -8.55 17.75
N VAL A 109 0.97 -9.12 17.04
CA VAL A 109 1.09 -10.48 16.50
C VAL A 109 2.11 -10.46 15.38
N VAL A 110 3.23 -11.12 15.59
CA VAL A 110 4.33 -11.15 14.60
C VAL A 110 3.92 -11.88 13.33
N ASN A 111 3.24 -13.02 13.48
CA ASN A 111 2.82 -13.87 12.35
C ASN A 111 1.29 -13.95 12.27
N LEU A 112 0.72 -13.53 11.14
CA LEU A 112 -0.65 -13.83 10.74
C LEU A 112 -0.59 -14.55 9.41
N TRP A 113 -0.79 -15.85 9.44
CA TRP A 113 -0.60 -16.73 8.31
C TRP A 113 -1.77 -17.71 8.17
N GLY A 114 -2.29 -17.84 6.96
CA GLY A 114 -3.33 -18.78 6.60
C GLY A 114 -2.80 -19.91 5.72
N ASP A 115 -3.31 -21.13 5.88
CA ASP A 115 -3.04 -22.26 5.00
C ASP A 115 -4.17 -22.43 3.98
N PRO A 116 -3.95 -22.08 2.67
CA PRO A 116 -4.95 -22.20 1.63
C PRO A 116 -5.02 -23.60 0.99
N SER A 117 -4.29 -24.59 1.50
CA SER A 117 -4.12 -25.91 0.84
C SER A 117 -5.45 -26.59 0.53
N LYS A 118 -6.43 -26.52 1.42
CA LYS A 118 -7.77 -27.09 1.20
C LYS A 118 -8.49 -26.38 0.05
N ALA A 119 -8.49 -25.04 0.02
CA ALA A 119 -9.12 -24.27 -1.04
C ALA A 119 -8.46 -24.54 -2.40
N LYS A 120 -7.14 -24.64 -2.44
CA LYS A 120 -6.39 -25.01 -3.66
C LYS A 120 -6.76 -26.39 -4.16
N ALA A 121 -6.82 -27.38 -3.27
CA ALA A 121 -7.04 -28.79 -3.64
C ALA A 121 -8.48 -29.05 -4.06
N GLN A 122 -9.47 -28.49 -3.36
CA GLN A 122 -10.88 -28.82 -3.58
C GLN A 122 -11.57 -27.85 -4.54
N LEU A 123 -11.24 -26.58 -4.51
CA LEU A 123 -11.86 -25.57 -5.38
C LEU A 123 -11.05 -25.27 -6.64
N GLY A 124 -9.83 -25.79 -6.75
CA GLY A 124 -8.92 -25.42 -7.84
C GLY A 124 -8.50 -23.95 -7.80
N TRP A 125 -8.68 -23.27 -6.68
CA TRP A 125 -8.35 -21.86 -6.54
C TRP A 125 -6.84 -21.62 -6.53
N ASN A 126 -6.40 -20.56 -7.24
CA ASN A 126 -5.01 -20.14 -7.26
C ASN A 126 -4.82 -18.83 -6.46
N PRO A 127 -4.34 -18.88 -5.20
CA PRO A 127 -4.10 -17.70 -4.38
C PRO A 127 -2.92 -16.82 -4.85
N SER A 128 -2.08 -17.34 -5.74
CA SER A 128 -0.91 -16.64 -6.28
C SER A 128 -1.12 -16.12 -7.70
N LYS A 129 -2.37 -15.93 -8.13
CA LYS A 129 -2.72 -15.41 -9.46
C LYS A 129 -2.19 -13.99 -9.63
N THR A 130 -2.30 -13.17 -8.59
CA THR A 130 -1.68 -11.85 -8.49
C THR A 130 -0.54 -11.93 -7.47
N SER A 131 0.69 -11.63 -7.89
CA SER A 131 1.83 -11.60 -6.99
C SER A 131 1.76 -10.43 -6.01
N PHE A 132 2.51 -10.51 -4.91
CA PHE A 132 2.58 -9.42 -3.93
C PHE A 132 3.09 -8.11 -4.55
N GLU A 133 4.15 -8.17 -5.36
CA GLU A 133 4.70 -6.99 -6.03
C GLU A 133 3.69 -6.37 -7.01
N GLU A 134 2.97 -7.20 -7.77
CA GLU A 134 1.90 -6.76 -8.68
C GLU A 134 0.75 -6.11 -7.91
N LEU A 135 0.33 -6.68 -6.78
CA LEU A 135 -0.68 -6.10 -5.90
C LEU A 135 -0.27 -4.70 -5.45
N VAL A 136 0.94 -4.55 -4.91
CA VAL A 136 1.45 -3.25 -4.45
C VAL A 136 1.50 -2.25 -5.61
N LYS A 137 1.98 -2.68 -6.77
CA LYS A 137 1.99 -1.84 -7.97
C LYS A 137 0.59 -1.36 -8.36
N LEU A 138 -0.39 -2.27 -8.44
CA LEU A 138 -1.79 -1.93 -8.78
C LEU A 138 -2.38 -0.92 -7.79
N MET A 139 -2.11 -1.06 -6.50
CA MET A 139 -2.57 -0.13 -5.47
C MET A 139 -1.92 1.24 -5.65
N VAL A 140 -0.61 1.30 -5.81
CA VAL A 140 0.13 2.56 -5.99
C VAL A 140 -0.32 3.28 -7.26
N ASP A 141 -0.44 2.57 -8.39
CA ASP A 141 -0.89 3.16 -9.66
C ASP A 141 -2.30 3.77 -9.52
N SER A 142 -3.21 3.06 -8.87
CA SER A 142 -4.57 3.54 -8.62
C SER A 142 -4.59 4.79 -7.74
N ASP A 143 -3.84 4.78 -6.64
CA ASP A 143 -3.78 5.91 -5.70
C ASP A 143 -3.06 7.12 -6.31
N MET A 144 -2.00 6.91 -7.08
CA MET A 144 -1.30 7.99 -7.80
C MET A 144 -2.22 8.66 -8.82
N ALA A 145 -3.01 7.89 -9.57
CA ALA A 145 -3.99 8.43 -10.51
C ALA A 145 -5.10 9.23 -9.80
N LYS A 146 -5.61 8.71 -8.68
CA LYS A 146 -6.62 9.38 -7.86
C LYS A 146 -6.11 10.70 -7.31
N VAL A 147 -4.94 10.71 -6.67
CA VAL A 147 -4.33 11.91 -6.08
C VAL A 147 -4.02 12.95 -7.17
N ALA A 148 -3.55 12.52 -8.36
CA ALA A 148 -3.32 13.42 -9.47
C ALA A 148 -4.61 14.11 -9.94
N SER A 149 -5.72 13.37 -10.04
CA SER A 149 -7.02 13.92 -10.43
C SER A 149 -7.60 14.87 -9.37
N GLU A 150 -7.50 14.52 -8.09
CA GLU A 150 -7.94 15.36 -6.98
C GLU A 150 -7.09 16.63 -6.86
N GLY A 151 -5.78 16.53 -7.01
CA GLY A 151 -4.86 17.66 -7.02
C GLY A 151 -5.12 18.62 -8.19
N ALA A 152 -5.43 18.11 -9.37
CA ALA A 152 -5.84 18.92 -10.53
C ALA A 152 -7.16 19.65 -10.26
N ALA A 153 -8.16 18.96 -9.71
CA ALA A 153 -9.44 19.55 -9.35
C ALA A 153 -9.32 20.62 -8.26
N ALA A 154 -8.45 20.41 -7.26
CA ALA A 154 -8.17 21.40 -6.22
C ALA A 154 -7.53 22.68 -6.81
N LYS A 155 -6.53 22.55 -7.70
CA LYS A 155 -5.91 23.68 -8.40
C LYS A 155 -6.93 24.48 -9.22
N VAL A 156 -7.83 23.80 -9.94
CA VAL A 156 -8.89 24.48 -10.72
C VAL A 156 -9.80 25.26 -9.81
N ARG A 157 -10.22 24.72 -8.67
CA ARG A 157 -11.06 25.42 -7.69
C ARG A 157 -10.37 26.65 -7.09
N THR A 158 -9.09 26.54 -6.75
CA THR A 158 -8.29 27.66 -6.22
C THR A 158 -8.16 28.78 -7.26
N ASN A 159 -7.81 28.44 -8.49
CA ASN A 159 -7.69 29.39 -9.59
C ASN A 159 -9.05 30.09 -9.88
N LEU A 160 -10.15 29.33 -9.87
CA LEU A 160 -11.48 29.88 -10.08
C LEU A 160 -11.86 30.86 -8.96
N ALA A 161 -11.58 30.52 -7.70
CA ALA A 161 -11.82 31.42 -6.57
C ALA A 161 -11.02 32.73 -6.69
N GLU A 162 -9.75 32.66 -7.05
CA GLU A 162 -8.91 33.84 -7.30
C GLU A 162 -9.42 34.69 -8.47
N TYR A 163 -9.92 34.07 -9.54
CA TYR A 163 -10.46 34.80 -10.70
C TYR A 163 -11.79 35.51 -10.36
N LEU A 164 -12.63 34.87 -9.53
CA LEU A 164 -13.86 35.48 -9.02
C LEU A 164 -13.56 36.67 -8.09
N GLU A 165 -12.60 36.55 -7.17
CA GLU A 165 -12.15 37.63 -6.28
C GLU A 165 -11.55 38.82 -7.07
N LYS A 166 -10.82 38.54 -8.15
CA LYS A 166 -10.24 39.58 -9.03
C LYS A 166 -11.25 40.13 -10.03
N GLY A 167 -12.49 39.64 -10.06
CA GLY A 167 -13.53 40.09 -11.00
C GLY A 167 -13.25 39.76 -12.46
N ILE A 168 -12.35 38.81 -12.74
CA ILE A 168 -11.97 38.38 -14.09
C ILE A 168 -13.05 37.48 -14.72
N VAL A 169 -13.81 36.78 -13.88
CA VAL A 169 -14.95 35.94 -14.27
C VAL A 169 -16.15 36.37 -13.42
N LYS A 170 -17.32 36.47 -14.06
CA LYS A 170 -18.60 36.81 -13.40
C LYS A 170 -19.46 35.55 -13.31
#